data_577e722ada8153099936f7a50f096d0d
#
_entry.id   577e722ada8153099936f7a50f096d0d
#
_cell.length_a   1.000
_cell.length_b   1.000
_cell.length_c   1.000
_cell.angle_alpha   90.00
_cell.angle_beta   90.00
_cell.angle_gamma   90.00
#
_symmetry.space_group_name_H-M   'P 1'
#
loop_
_entity.id
_entity.type
_entity.pdbx_description
1 polymer ?
#
loop_
_entity_poly.entity_id
_entity_poly.type
_entity_poly.pdbx_seq_one_letter_code
_entity_poly.pdbx_strand_id
1 'polypeptide(L)'
;ISACYLQKEEWEKKGLDLTFGHIDNSGIHINEDNLKSIRALTDEKKFCRKCIARFHCAGGCHVHHVTEEYDVFCIQTRIITVCNLLYDLGYTDLMEDFINNRKELERMVFQASDLIGES
;
A
#
# COMPACT_ATOMS: atom_id res chain seq x y z
N ILE A 1 -20.13 -9.03 -1.07
CA ILE A 1 -18.70 -9.16 -1.44
C ILE A 1 -17.98 -7.91 -0.95
N SER A 2 -16.90 -8.08 -0.22
CA SER A 2 -16.09 -6.98 0.28
C SER A 2 -14.62 -7.16 -0.07
N ALA A 3 -13.88 -6.05 -0.12
CA ALA A 3 -12.45 -6.02 -0.34
C ALA A 3 -11.62 -6.30 0.93
N CYS A 4 -12.28 -6.63 2.05
CA CYS A 4 -11.65 -6.90 3.32
C CYS A 4 -12.27 -8.12 3.98
N TYR A 5 -11.44 -8.96 4.61
CA TYR A 5 -11.88 -10.13 5.37
C TYR A 5 -12.35 -9.79 6.79
N LEU A 6 -12.08 -8.58 7.26
CA LEU A 6 -12.54 -8.11 8.56
C LEU A 6 -14.05 -7.92 8.57
N GLN A 7 -14.65 -7.93 9.76
CA GLN A 7 -16.06 -7.69 9.92
C GLN A 7 -16.44 -6.27 9.51
N LYS A 8 -17.65 -6.12 8.98
CA LYS A 8 -18.15 -4.86 8.43
C LYS A 8 -18.04 -3.71 9.43
N GLU A 9 -18.34 -3.97 10.69
CA GLU A 9 -18.28 -2.97 11.77
C GLU A 9 -16.88 -2.42 12.02
N GLU A 10 -15.84 -3.19 11.72
CA GLU A 10 -14.45 -2.77 11.95
C GLU A 10 -14.01 -1.70 10.96
N TRP A 11 -14.38 -1.82 9.70
CA TRP A 11 -14.01 -0.82 8.71
C TRP A 11 -15.03 0.31 8.59
N GLU A 12 -16.31 0.08 8.91
CA GLU A 12 -17.32 1.15 9.01
C GLU A 12 -16.99 2.16 10.11
N LYS A 13 -16.46 1.71 11.26
CA LYS A 13 -15.98 2.60 12.35
C LYS A 13 -14.90 3.57 11.88
N LYS A 14 -14.19 3.26 10.82
CA LYS A 14 -13.15 4.11 10.22
C LYS A 14 -13.64 4.91 9.02
N GLY A 15 -14.94 4.94 8.78
CA GLY A 15 -15.54 5.68 7.67
C GLY A 15 -15.31 5.04 6.31
N LEU A 16 -14.98 3.75 6.25
CA LEU A 16 -14.74 3.03 5.01
C LEU A 16 -15.97 2.23 4.60
N ASP A 17 -16.28 2.21 3.32
CA ASP A 17 -17.18 1.24 2.70
C ASP A 17 -16.38 0.37 1.72
N LEU A 18 -16.07 -0.84 2.14
CA LEU A 18 -15.30 -1.81 1.36
C LEU A 18 -16.17 -2.86 0.67
N THR A 19 -17.48 -2.66 0.68
CA THR A 19 -18.45 -3.52 -0.03
C THR A 19 -18.53 -3.10 -1.49
N PHE A 20 -18.38 -4.04 -2.42
CA PHE A 20 -18.46 -3.77 -3.85
C PHE A 20 -19.38 -4.71 -4.61
N GLY A 21 -20.14 -5.53 -3.93
CA GLY A 21 -21.10 -6.42 -4.59
C GLY A 21 -21.83 -7.36 -3.64
N HIS A 22 -22.73 -8.14 -4.22
CA HIS A 22 -23.45 -9.21 -3.52
C HIS A 22 -23.65 -10.42 -4.44
N ILE A 23 -24.05 -11.53 -3.84
CA ILE A 23 -24.36 -12.77 -4.53
C ILE A 23 -25.79 -13.14 -4.14
N ASP A 24 -26.61 -13.45 -5.11
CA ASP A 24 -27.95 -13.98 -4.93
C ASP A 24 -28.26 -15.13 -5.90
N ASN A 25 -29.52 -15.55 -5.97
CA ASN A 25 -29.96 -16.64 -6.85
C ASN A 25 -29.81 -16.33 -8.36
N SER A 26 -29.67 -15.06 -8.74
CA SER A 26 -29.46 -14.64 -10.12
C SER A 26 -27.98 -14.52 -10.50
N GLY A 27 -27.06 -14.61 -9.54
CA GLY A 27 -25.63 -14.60 -9.76
C GLY A 27 -24.86 -13.58 -8.94
N ILE A 28 -23.73 -13.12 -9.50
CA ILE A 28 -22.83 -12.14 -8.88
C ILE A 28 -23.15 -10.76 -9.42
N HIS A 29 -23.39 -9.82 -8.51
CA HIS A 29 -23.68 -8.43 -8.82
C HIS A 29 -22.56 -7.54 -8.30
N ILE A 30 -21.91 -6.78 -9.17
CA ILE A 30 -20.81 -5.87 -8.83
C ILE A 30 -21.32 -4.42 -8.86
N ASN A 31 -21.03 -3.67 -7.81
CA ASN A 31 -21.19 -2.22 -7.77
C ASN A 31 -19.89 -1.58 -8.26
N GLU A 32 -19.87 -1.19 -9.52
CA GLU A 32 -18.68 -0.62 -10.17
C GLU A 32 -18.24 0.72 -9.55
N ASP A 33 -19.16 1.53 -9.07
CA ASP A 33 -18.83 2.81 -8.45
C ASP A 33 -18.12 2.62 -7.11
N ASN A 34 -18.61 1.69 -6.28
CA ASN A 34 -17.93 1.33 -5.04
C ASN A 34 -16.57 0.70 -5.31
N LEU A 35 -16.47 -0.15 -6.32
CA LEU A 35 -15.19 -0.76 -6.70
C LEU A 35 -14.17 0.28 -7.14
N LYS A 36 -14.58 1.29 -7.91
CA LYS A 36 -13.73 2.43 -8.28
C LYS A 36 -13.30 3.23 -7.06
N SER A 37 -14.20 3.51 -6.14
CA SER A 37 -13.88 4.22 -4.90
C SER A 37 -12.86 3.47 -4.04
N ILE A 38 -13.00 2.15 -3.91
CA ILE A 38 -12.04 1.30 -3.19
C ILE A 38 -10.65 1.35 -3.86
N ARG A 39 -10.60 1.25 -5.19
CA ARG A 39 -9.35 1.35 -5.96
C ARG A 39 -8.68 2.72 -5.82
N ALA A 40 -9.45 3.78 -5.67
CA ALA A 40 -8.95 5.13 -5.49
C ALA A 40 -8.32 5.40 -4.11
N LEU A 41 -8.59 4.57 -3.08
CA LEU A 41 -8.08 4.75 -1.73
C LEU A 41 -6.54 4.89 -1.65
N THR A 42 -5.83 4.17 -2.50
CA THR A 42 -4.36 4.28 -2.60
C THR A 42 -3.94 5.67 -3.08
N ASP A 43 -4.67 6.23 -4.04
CA ASP A 43 -4.37 7.54 -4.64
C ASP A 43 -4.70 8.70 -3.70
N GLU A 44 -5.62 8.50 -2.77
CA GLU A 44 -5.97 9.48 -1.74
C GLU A 44 -4.87 9.62 -0.68
N LYS A 45 -4.05 8.60 -0.48
CA LYS A 45 -2.94 8.62 0.47
C LYS A 45 -1.74 9.36 -0.13
N LYS A 46 -1.41 10.54 0.42
CA LYS A 46 -0.32 11.40 -0.10
C LYS A 46 1.02 10.68 -0.20
N PHE A 47 1.38 9.89 0.81
CA PHE A 47 2.64 9.16 0.83
C PHE A 47 2.69 7.96 -0.14
N CYS A 48 1.54 7.49 -0.62
CA CYS A 48 1.49 6.42 -1.62
C CYS A 48 1.71 6.93 -3.05
N ARG A 49 1.39 8.18 -3.35
CA ARG A 49 1.42 8.72 -4.72
C ARG A 49 2.77 8.60 -5.41
N LYS A 50 3.86 8.78 -4.66
CA LYS A 50 5.24 8.70 -5.17
C LYS A 50 6.01 7.47 -4.66
N CYS A 51 5.33 6.53 -4.03
CA CYS A 51 5.97 5.35 -3.46
C CYS A 51 6.35 4.34 -4.54
N ILE A 52 7.59 3.88 -4.52
CA ILE A 52 8.09 2.85 -5.46
C ILE A 52 7.30 1.53 -5.34
N ALA A 53 6.78 1.22 -4.14
CA ALA A 53 6.02 0.01 -3.89
C ALA A 53 4.53 0.12 -4.24
N ARG A 54 4.06 1.27 -4.72
CA ARG A 54 2.63 1.58 -4.91
C ARG A 54 1.87 0.51 -5.67
N PHE A 55 2.43 0.05 -6.78
CA PHE A 55 1.71 -0.84 -7.69
C PHE A 55 1.55 -2.26 -7.17
N HIS A 56 2.37 -2.67 -6.22
CA HIS A 56 2.24 -3.98 -5.63
C HIS A 56 1.75 -3.99 -4.18
N CYS A 57 2.02 -2.94 -3.45
CA CYS A 57 1.49 -2.73 -2.11
C CYS A 57 0.02 -2.26 -2.12
N ALA A 58 -0.37 -1.50 -3.17
CA ALA A 58 -1.71 -0.91 -3.32
C ALA A 58 -2.20 -0.14 -2.07
N GLY A 59 -1.29 0.49 -1.34
CA GLY A 59 -1.61 1.27 -0.14
C GLY A 59 -1.78 0.45 1.14
N GLY A 60 -1.44 -0.83 1.10
CA GLY A 60 -1.55 -1.74 2.24
C GLY A 60 -2.99 -2.02 2.67
N CYS A 61 -3.16 -2.41 3.92
CA CYS A 61 -4.49 -2.61 4.49
C CYS A 61 -5.17 -1.26 4.75
N HIS A 62 -6.24 -0.96 4.04
CA HIS A 62 -6.95 0.33 4.19
C HIS A 62 -7.57 0.52 5.57
N VAL A 63 -7.85 -0.54 6.30
CA VAL A 63 -8.37 -0.47 7.68
C VAL A 63 -7.28 -0.05 8.67
N HIS A 64 -6.06 -0.54 8.49
CA HIS A 64 -4.92 -0.24 9.37
C HIS A 64 -4.12 1.00 8.94
N HIS A 65 -4.18 1.36 7.66
CA HIS A 65 -3.43 2.47 7.07
C HIS A 65 -4.35 3.60 6.57
N VAL A 66 -5.33 3.99 7.40
CA VAL A 66 -6.21 5.14 7.10
C VAL A 66 -5.55 6.48 7.40
N THR A 67 -4.44 6.50 8.13
CA THR A 67 -3.71 7.73 8.47
C THR A 67 -2.87 8.22 7.30
N GLU A 68 -2.63 9.53 7.22
CA GLU A 68 -1.80 10.15 6.19
C GLU A 68 -0.29 9.90 6.40
N GLU A 69 0.09 9.26 7.49
CA GLU A 69 1.47 9.00 7.86
C GLU A 69 1.91 7.60 7.41
N TYR A 70 3.15 7.50 6.94
CA TYR A 70 3.74 6.19 6.68
C TYR A 70 4.19 5.56 8.00
N ASP A 71 4.22 4.25 8.05
CA ASP A 71 4.61 3.46 9.23
C ASP A 71 5.70 2.43 8.92
N VAL A 72 6.03 1.61 9.91
CA VAL A 72 7.04 0.54 9.78
C VAL A 72 6.70 -0.43 8.64
N PHE A 73 5.42 -0.71 8.40
CA PHE A 73 4.99 -1.55 7.28
C PHE A 73 5.38 -0.92 5.93
N CYS A 74 5.20 0.38 5.77
CA CYS A 74 5.61 1.11 4.57
C CYS A 74 7.12 1.00 4.32
N ILE A 75 7.92 1.14 5.36
CA ILE A 75 9.38 1.03 5.31
C ILE A 75 9.79 -0.38 4.87
N GLN A 76 9.27 -1.39 5.55
CA GLN A 76 9.55 -2.79 5.23
C GLN A 76 9.17 -3.14 3.79
N THR A 77 7.99 -2.71 3.35
CA THR A 77 7.52 -2.97 1.98
C THR A 77 8.40 -2.31 0.94
N ARG A 78 8.90 -1.10 1.19
CA ARG A 78 9.83 -0.40 0.29
C ARG A 78 11.17 -1.12 0.20
N ILE A 79 11.74 -1.52 1.33
CA ILE A 79 13.00 -2.28 1.36
C ILE A 79 12.86 -3.59 0.58
N ILE A 80 11.81 -4.36 0.86
CA ILE A 80 11.53 -5.63 0.17
C ILE A 80 11.35 -5.40 -1.33
N THR A 81 10.64 -4.35 -1.73
CA THR A 81 10.42 -4.01 -3.15
C THR A 81 11.74 -3.75 -3.86
N VAL A 82 12.61 -2.91 -3.28
CA VAL A 82 13.93 -2.61 -3.87
C VAL A 82 14.79 -3.87 -3.95
N CYS A 83 14.84 -4.67 -2.88
CA CYS A 83 15.59 -5.91 -2.86
C CYS A 83 15.11 -6.90 -3.92
N ASN A 84 13.80 -7.08 -4.06
CA ASN A 84 13.24 -7.96 -5.08
C ASN A 84 13.55 -7.48 -6.50
N LEU A 85 13.45 -6.19 -6.77
CA LEU A 85 13.80 -5.63 -8.07
C LEU A 85 15.28 -5.84 -8.40
N LEU A 86 16.18 -5.58 -7.46
CA LEU A 86 17.62 -5.80 -7.66
C LEU A 86 17.94 -7.29 -7.87
N TYR A 87 17.31 -8.16 -7.09
CA TYR A 87 17.47 -9.60 -7.23
C TYR A 87 16.98 -10.10 -8.60
N ASP A 88 15.79 -9.72 -9.02
CA ASP A 88 15.19 -10.14 -10.30
C ASP A 88 15.97 -9.64 -11.51
N LEU A 89 16.62 -8.48 -11.38
CA LEU A 89 17.51 -7.91 -12.41
C LEU A 89 18.92 -8.49 -12.39
N GLY A 90 19.25 -9.38 -11.44
CA GLY A 90 20.56 -10.00 -11.32
C GLY A 90 21.62 -9.15 -10.60
N TYR A 91 21.22 -8.04 -9.97
CA TYR A 91 22.10 -7.14 -9.22
C TYR A 91 22.23 -7.54 -7.75
N THR A 92 22.62 -8.79 -7.46
CA THR A 92 22.68 -9.33 -6.09
C THR A 92 23.73 -8.63 -5.24
N ASP A 93 24.90 -8.27 -5.79
CA ASP A 93 25.94 -7.52 -5.07
C ASP A 93 25.42 -6.12 -4.65
N LEU A 94 24.71 -5.45 -5.55
CA LEU A 94 24.10 -4.15 -5.28
C LEU A 94 23.00 -4.26 -4.21
N MET A 95 22.24 -5.34 -4.23
CA MET A 95 21.23 -5.63 -3.19
C MET A 95 21.89 -5.83 -1.83
N GLU A 96 22.99 -6.57 -1.75
CA GLU A 96 23.75 -6.78 -0.51
C GLU A 96 24.33 -5.47 0.01
N ASP A 97 24.91 -4.64 -0.86
CA ASP A 97 25.40 -3.31 -0.53
C ASP A 97 24.28 -2.41 0.02
N PHE A 98 23.12 -2.45 -0.60
CA PHE A 98 21.96 -1.70 -0.16
C PHE A 98 21.47 -2.12 1.24
N ILE A 99 21.39 -3.43 1.50
CA ILE A 99 20.97 -3.96 2.82
C ILE A 99 22.00 -3.61 3.89
N ASN A 100 23.29 -3.66 3.59
CA ASN A 100 24.38 -3.40 4.53
C ASN A 100 24.70 -1.91 4.68
N ASN A 101 24.16 -1.06 3.82
CA ASN A 101 24.39 0.39 3.88
C ASN A 101 23.38 1.05 4.81
N ARG A 102 23.77 1.19 6.08
CA ARG A 102 22.93 1.83 7.10
C ARG A 102 22.45 3.22 6.72
N LYS A 103 23.29 4.03 6.04
CA LYS A 103 22.92 5.38 5.62
C LYS A 103 21.81 5.39 4.59
N GLU A 104 21.83 4.46 3.64
CA GLU A 104 20.78 4.32 2.62
C GLU A 104 19.47 3.82 3.25
N LEU A 105 19.54 2.85 4.15
CA LEU A 105 18.38 2.41 4.91
C LEU A 105 17.79 3.53 5.76
N GLU A 106 18.63 4.27 6.49
CA GLU A 106 18.20 5.43 7.27
C GLU A 106 17.59 6.50 6.37
N ARG A 107 18.19 6.78 5.21
CA ARG A 107 17.65 7.71 4.22
C ARG A 107 16.27 7.27 3.74
N MET A 108 16.08 6.02 3.39
CA MET A 108 14.76 5.49 2.99
C MET A 108 13.73 5.57 4.11
N VAL A 109 14.15 5.35 5.34
CA VAL A 109 13.28 5.39 6.52
C VAL A 109 12.88 6.81 6.88
N PHE A 110 13.85 7.74 6.94
CA PHE A 110 13.63 9.09 7.48
C PHE A 110 13.35 10.16 6.41
N GLN A 111 13.89 10.03 5.20
CA GLN A 111 13.69 10.97 4.11
C GLN A 111 12.52 10.59 3.18
N ALA A 112 11.94 9.43 3.35
CA ALA A 112 10.78 9.06 2.55
C ALA A 112 9.58 9.99 2.80
N SER A 113 9.49 10.59 4.00
CA SER A 113 8.49 11.60 4.33
C SER A 113 8.78 12.94 3.64
N ASP A 114 10.04 13.33 3.52
CA ASP A 114 10.44 14.61 2.91
C ASP A 114 10.26 14.56 1.39
N LEU A 115 10.60 13.44 0.75
CA LEU A 115 10.35 13.22 -0.68
C LEU A 115 8.86 13.19 -1.05
N ILE A 116 8.00 12.90 -0.10
CA ILE A 116 6.53 12.85 -0.27
C ILE A 116 5.92 14.21 0.08
N GLY A 117 6.52 14.97 0.99
CA GLY A 117 6.05 16.27 1.44
C GLY A 117 6.24 17.42 0.44
N GLU A 118 7.11 17.27 -0.57
CA GLU A 118 7.42 18.25 -1.60
C GLU A 118 6.51 18.20 -2.84
N SER A 119 5.36 17.59 -2.74
CA SER A 119 4.43 17.52 -3.88
C SER A 119 3.34 18.56 -3.84
#